data_21bd4003814eeea7e1f78fc94411a235
#
_entry.id   21bd4003814eeea7e1f78fc94411a235
#
_cell.length_a   1.000
_cell.length_b   1.000
_cell.length_c   1.000
_cell.angle_alpha   90.00
_cell.angle_beta   90.00
_cell.angle_gamma   90.00
#
_symmetry.space_group_name_H-M   'P 1'
#
loop_
_entity.id
_entity.type
_entity.pdbx_description
1 polymer ?
#
loop_
_entity_poly.entity_id
_entity_poly.type
_entity_poly.pdbx_seq_one_letter_code
_entity_poly.pdbx_strand_id
1 'polypeptide(L)'
;MSINVELPGLSLKNPIMPASGCFGFGAEYDKYYDISQLGAVMIKATTPEPRFGNPTPRVAETPSGMLNAIGLQNPGLEAVMNQILPDLAQKHPDLPIIANVAGSTVEDYVLVCQEISQAENVKAIELNISCPNVKHGGITFGTDPAVAGALTEAVKKVSQVPIYVKLSPNVTDIVPIAKAIEAGGADGFTMINTLLGMRIDLKTRKPILANQTGGLSGPSIKPVAIRLIKQVAQVSQLPIIGMGGVMSVDDVLEMYLAGASAVAVGTANFTDPYICPKLIEELPIRMAELGIPSLEQLIKEVREEHM
;
A
#
# COMPACT_ATOMS: atom_id res chain seq x y z
N MET A 1 -21.38 0.61 -16.04
CA MET A 1 -19.98 0.42 -16.49
C MET A 1 -19.32 -0.59 -15.58
N SER A 2 -18.50 -1.50 -16.12
CA SER A 2 -17.71 -2.41 -15.30
C SER A 2 -16.50 -1.66 -14.72
N ILE A 3 -16.28 -1.83 -13.42
CA ILE A 3 -15.11 -1.32 -12.70
C ILE A 3 -14.24 -2.48 -12.18
N ASN A 4 -14.45 -3.71 -12.70
CA ASN A 4 -13.62 -4.85 -12.38
C ASN A 4 -12.19 -4.64 -12.90
N VAL A 5 -11.21 -5.18 -12.19
CA VAL A 5 -9.80 -5.09 -12.54
C VAL A 5 -9.13 -6.43 -12.33
N GLU A 6 -8.36 -6.89 -13.33
CA GLU A 6 -7.55 -8.08 -13.24
C GLU A 6 -6.08 -7.71 -13.09
N LEU A 7 -5.47 -8.19 -12.01
CA LEU A 7 -4.05 -8.01 -11.70
C LEU A 7 -3.43 -9.37 -11.36
N PRO A 8 -2.11 -9.54 -11.42
CA PRO A 8 -1.49 -10.79 -10.98
C PRO A 8 -1.96 -11.23 -9.58
N GLY A 9 -2.61 -12.39 -9.52
CA GLY A 9 -3.20 -12.96 -8.31
C GLY A 9 -4.51 -12.33 -7.81
N LEU A 10 -4.98 -11.25 -8.42
CA LEU A 10 -6.09 -10.46 -7.91
C LEU A 10 -7.16 -10.22 -8.98
N SER A 11 -8.29 -10.94 -8.88
CA SER A 11 -9.53 -10.64 -9.59
C SER A 11 -10.38 -9.71 -8.72
N LEU A 12 -10.32 -8.42 -9.02
CA LEU A 12 -10.95 -7.38 -8.21
C LEU A 12 -12.30 -6.96 -8.81
N LYS A 13 -13.38 -7.04 -8.03
CA LYS A 13 -14.71 -6.55 -8.46
C LYS A 13 -14.80 -5.03 -8.59
N ASN A 14 -13.88 -4.32 -7.98
CA ASN A 14 -13.63 -2.88 -8.14
C ASN A 14 -12.18 -2.57 -7.75
N PRO A 15 -11.64 -1.40 -8.16
CA PRO A 15 -10.22 -1.09 -7.96
C PRO A 15 -9.89 -0.53 -6.56
N ILE A 16 -10.86 -0.36 -5.67
CA ILE A 16 -10.70 0.38 -4.42
C ILE A 16 -10.40 -0.58 -3.26
N MET A 17 -9.37 -0.26 -2.51
CA MET A 17 -8.96 -1.00 -1.31
C MET A 17 -8.36 -0.06 -0.26
N PRO A 18 -8.36 -0.40 1.02
CA PRO A 18 -7.63 0.36 2.03
C PRO A 18 -6.13 0.08 1.95
N ALA A 19 -5.30 1.12 2.16
CA ALA A 19 -3.86 0.97 2.27
C ALA A 19 -3.47 0.31 3.60
N SER A 20 -2.43 -0.51 3.57
CA SER A 20 -1.89 -1.15 4.77
C SER A 20 -1.53 -0.13 5.85
N GLY A 21 -1.89 -0.44 7.08
CA GLY A 21 -1.68 0.42 8.25
C GLY A 21 -2.79 1.42 8.52
N CYS A 22 -3.75 1.58 7.62
CA CYS A 22 -4.89 2.49 7.77
C CYS A 22 -6.22 1.77 8.01
N PHE A 23 -6.21 0.45 8.08
CA PHE A 23 -7.42 -0.39 8.15
C PHE A 23 -7.27 -1.56 9.15
N GLY A 24 -6.20 -1.58 9.92
CA GLY A 24 -5.88 -2.71 10.80
C GLY A 24 -5.76 -4.02 10.02
N PHE A 25 -6.50 -5.02 10.45
CA PHE A 25 -6.65 -6.30 9.77
C PHE A 25 -8.06 -6.48 9.15
N GLY A 26 -8.88 -5.42 9.12
CA GLY A 26 -10.22 -5.43 8.54
C GLY A 26 -11.34 -5.47 9.60
N ALA A 27 -11.19 -6.24 10.67
CA ALA A 27 -12.22 -6.40 11.71
C ALA A 27 -12.63 -5.08 12.40
N GLU A 28 -11.75 -4.09 12.41
CA GLU A 28 -12.00 -2.77 12.97
C GLU A 28 -13.06 -2.01 12.14
N TYR A 29 -13.01 -2.15 10.82
CA TYR A 29 -13.89 -1.47 9.87
C TYR A 29 -15.14 -2.28 9.52
N ASP A 30 -15.11 -3.60 9.68
CA ASP A 30 -16.26 -4.50 9.50
C ASP A 30 -17.44 -4.15 10.42
N LYS A 31 -17.19 -3.34 11.44
CA LYS A 31 -18.22 -2.77 12.34
C LYS A 31 -19.00 -1.61 11.72
N TYR A 32 -18.45 -0.95 10.71
CA TYR A 32 -19.08 0.19 10.06
C TYR A 32 -19.84 -0.22 8.80
N TYR A 33 -19.30 -1.16 8.02
CA TYR A 33 -19.89 -1.67 6.78
C TYR A 33 -19.32 -3.04 6.43
N ASP A 34 -20.02 -3.78 5.59
CA ASP A 34 -19.54 -5.06 5.06
C ASP A 34 -18.30 -4.83 4.18
N ILE A 35 -17.12 -5.18 4.71
CA ILE A 35 -15.84 -5.00 4.01
C ILE A 35 -15.70 -5.91 2.78
N SER A 36 -16.58 -6.90 2.60
CA SER A 36 -16.59 -7.73 1.40
C SER A 36 -16.87 -6.93 0.13
N GLN A 37 -17.46 -5.74 0.22
CA GLN A 37 -17.69 -4.85 -0.94
C GLN A 37 -16.41 -4.22 -1.51
N LEU A 38 -15.30 -4.22 -0.78
CA LEU A 38 -14.01 -3.74 -1.25
C LEU A 38 -13.42 -4.64 -2.35
N GLY A 39 -12.55 -4.09 -3.20
CA GLY A 39 -11.82 -4.89 -4.19
C GLY A 39 -10.89 -5.89 -3.54
N ALA A 40 -10.16 -5.46 -2.51
CA ALA A 40 -9.31 -6.28 -1.66
C ALA A 40 -9.13 -5.58 -0.31
N VAL A 41 -8.50 -6.25 0.66
CA VAL A 41 -8.01 -5.62 1.90
C VAL A 41 -6.50 -5.81 2.00
N MET A 42 -5.75 -4.69 2.08
CA MET A 42 -4.35 -4.72 2.46
C MET A 42 -4.26 -4.73 3.98
N ILE A 43 -3.91 -5.86 4.57
CA ILE A 43 -3.79 -6.00 6.02
C ILE A 43 -2.55 -5.28 6.56
N LYS A 44 -2.54 -5.05 7.86
CA LYS A 44 -1.40 -4.49 8.59
C LYS A 44 -0.14 -5.32 8.35
N ALA A 45 1.01 -4.63 8.31
CA ALA A 45 2.31 -5.28 8.17
C ALA A 45 2.51 -6.38 9.22
N THR A 46 2.88 -7.56 8.74
CA THR A 46 3.22 -8.73 9.55
C THR A 46 4.73 -8.88 9.62
N THR A 47 5.25 -9.09 10.82
CA THR A 47 6.67 -9.41 11.10
C THR A 47 6.77 -10.78 11.75
N PRO A 48 7.95 -11.47 11.73
CA PRO A 48 8.08 -12.78 12.40
C PRO A 48 7.55 -12.76 13.82
N GLU A 49 8.07 -11.85 14.64
CA GLU A 49 7.68 -11.66 16.03
C GLU A 49 6.73 -10.48 16.20
N PRO A 50 5.92 -10.46 17.29
CA PRO A 50 5.10 -9.31 17.64
C PRO A 50 5.91 -8.04 17.84
N ARG A 51 5.37 -6.89 17.43
CA ARG A 51 5.97 -5.57 17.66
C ARG A 51 4.99 -4.64 18.37
N PHE A 52 5.44 -3.99 19.44
CA PHE A 52 4.65 -2.99 20.16
C PHE A 52 4.63 -1.62 19.46
N GLY A 53 5.56 -1.41 18.52
CA GLY A 53 5.74 -0.13 17.86
C GLY A 53 6.59 0.86 18.67
N ASN A 54 6.64 2.10 18.15
CA ASN A 54 7.43 3.18 18.76
C ASN A 54 6.71 3.79 19.98
N PRO A 55 7.44 4.50 20.87
CA PRO A 55 6.86 5.27 21.97
C PRO A 55 5.89 6.37 21.45
N THR A 56 4.92 6.72 22.28
CA THR A 56 4.00 7.86 22.05
C THR A 56 4.63 9.18 22.51
N PRO A 57 4.20 10.33 21.91
CA PRO A 57 3.26 10.48 20.80
C PRO A 57 3.86 10.02 19.47
N ARG A 58 3.09 9.24 18.72
CA ARG A 58 3.54 8.64 17.45
C ARG A 58 2.64 8.97 16.26
N VAL A 59 1.68 9.85 16.46
CA VAL A 59 0.79 10.42 15.44
C VAL A 59 0.64 11.91 15.71
N ALA A 60 0.61 12.73 14.66
CA ALA A 60 0.33 14.15 14.74
C ALA A 60 -0.37 14.64 13.48
N GLU A 61 -1.39 15.48 13.64
CA GLU A 61 -2.03 16.14 12.52
C GLU A 61 -1.12 17.20 11.90
N THR A 62 -1.27 17.43 10.60
CA THR A 62 -0.64 18.51 9.84
C THR A 62 -1.70 19.21 8.99
N PRO A 63 -1.46 20.44 8.49
CA PRO A 63 -2.29 20.98 7.45
C PRO A 63 -2.38 20.01 6.26
N SER A 64 -3.63 19.63 5.88
CA SER A 64 -3.90 18.70 4.78
C SER A 64 -3.26 17.30 4.88
N GLY A 65 -3.07 16.79 6.11
CA GLY A 65 -2.52 15.44 6.29
C GLY A 65 -2.19 15.08 7.72
N MET A 66 -1.35 14.05 7.88
CA MET A 66 -0.88 13.61 9.19
C MET A 66 0.54 13.05 9.12
N LEU A 67 1.23 13.11 10.24
CA LEU A 67 2.50 12.41 10.48
C LEU A 67 2.26 11.18 11.33
N ASN A 68 2.90 10.06 10.99
CA ASN A 68 2.92 8.89 11.84
C ASN A 68 4.32 8.29 11.98
N ALA A 69 4.59 7.76 13.14
CA ALA A 69 5.77 6.97 13.48
C ALA A 69 5.33 5.74 14.30
N ILE A 70 4.41 4.95 13.78
CA ILE A 70 3.82 3.80 14.49
C ILE A 70 4.85 2.72 14.82
N GLY A 71 5.84 2.47 13.93
CA GLY A 71 6.90 1.49 14.18
C GLY A 71 6.47 0.04 13.97
N LEU A 72 5.63 -0.23 12.97
CA LEU A 72 5.19 -1.58 12.59
C LEU A 72 4.49 -2.37 13.70
N GLN A 73 3.72 -1.72 14.57
CA GLN A 73 2.94 -2.44 15.59
C GLN A 73 2.07 -3.51 14.94
N ASN A 74 2.28 -4.78 15.33
CA ASN A 74 1.52 -5.94 14.83
C ASN A 74 1.65 -7.12 15.80
N PRO A 75 0.74 -8.11 15.73
CA PRO A 75 0.73 -9.25 16.65
C PRO A 75 1.72 -10.38 16.30
N GLY A 76 2.49 -10.26 15.19
CA GLY A 76 3.40 -11.29 14.73
C GLY A 76 2.75 -12.32 13.80
N LEU A 77 3.59 -13.07 13.09
CA LEU A 77 3.18 -14.04 12.08
C LEU A 77 2.26 -15.13 12.63
N GLU A 78 2.58 -15.68 13.80
CA GLU A 78 1.80 -16.75 14.42
C GLU A 78 0.34 -16.35 14.65
N ALA A 79 0.09 -15.17 15.21
CA ALA A 79 -1.26 -14.69 15.46
C ALA A 79 -2.00 -14.38 14.14
N VAL A 80 -1.29 -13.85 13.14
CA VAL A 80 -1.87 -13.56 11.83
C VAL A 80 -2.31 -14.84 11.13
N MET A 81 -1.48 -15.88 11.13
CA MET A 81 -1.75 -17.17 10.48
C MET A 81 -2.82 -17.99 11.20
N ASN A 82 -2.78 -18.04 12.53
CA ASN A 82 -3.62 -18.96 13.30
C ASN A 82 -4.95 -18.37 13.77
N GLN A 83 -5.12 -17.04 13.70
CA GLN A 83 -6.34 -16.36 14.17
C GLN A 83 -6.90 -15.41 13.11
N ILE A 84 -6.12 -14.42 12.68
CA ILE A 84 -6.65 -13.29 11.89
C ILE A 84 -7.06 -13.72 10.49
N LEU A 85 -6.19 -14.41 9.74
CA LEU A 85 -6.50 -14.86 8.38
C LEU A 85 -7.64 -15.90 8.35
N PRO A 86 -7.68 -16.91 9.25
CA PRO A 86 -8.82 -17.82 9.36
C PRO A 86 -10.13 -17.11 9.68
N ASP A 87 -10.15 -16.14 10.63
CA ASP A 87 -11.35 -15.39 10.97
C ASP A 87 -11.87 -14.55 9.78
N LEU A 88 -10.95 -13.94 9.01
CA LEU A 88 -11.30 -13.21 7.79
C LEU A 88 -11.86 -14.17 6.72
N ALA A 89 -11.24 -15.32 6.50
CA ALA A 89 -11.71 -16.30 5.53
C ALA A 89 -13.10 -16.83 5.88
N GLN A 90 -13.38 -17.04 7.17
CA GLN A 90 -14.70 -17.50 7.62
C GLN A 90 -15.79 -16.44 7.42
N LYS A 91 -15.48 -15.17 7.70
CA LYS A 91 -16.46 -14.07 7.61
C LYS A 91 -16.65 -13.56 6.18
N HIS A 92 -15.58 -13.51 5.42
CA HIS A 92 -15.50 -12.91 4.08
C HIS A 92 -14.75 -13.82 3.11
N PRO A 93 -15.34 -15.00 2.75
CA PRO A 93 -14.63 -16.06 1.99
C PRO A 93 -14.15 -15.61 0.61
N ASP A 94 -14.86 -14.66 -0.01
CA ASP A 94 -14.56 -14.18 -1.36
C ASP A 94 -13.73 -12.90 -1.40
N LEU A 95 -13.33 -12.36 -0.22
CA LEU A 95 -12.56 -11.13 -0.13
C LEU A 95 -11.06 -11.41 -0.31
N PRO A 96 -10.42 -10.91 -1.39
CA PRO A 96 -8.98 -11.06 -1.56
C PRO A 96 -8.20 -10.30 -0.47
N ILE A 97 -7.23 -10.98 0.14
CA ILE A 97 -6.31 -10.36 1.10
C ILE A 97 -4.97 -10.12 0.42
N ILE A 98 -4.47 -8.90 0.54
CA ILE A 98 -3.08 -8.55 0.22
C ILE A 98 -2.32 -8.46 1.54
N ALA A 99 -1.42 -9.40 1.78
CA ALA A 99 -0.67 -9.46 3.02
C ALA A 99 0.52 -8.49 2.95
N ASN A 100 0.51 -7.43 3.76
CA ASN A 100 1.69 -6.59 3.89
C ASN A 100 2.73 -7.29 4.77
N VAL A 101 3.96 -7.40 4.28
CA VAL A 101 5.08 -8.06 4.95
C VAL A 101 6.21 -7.08 5.19
N ALA A 102 6.73 -7.09 6.42
CA ALA A 102 7.89 -6.30 6.81
C ALA A 102 8.87 -7.13 7.65
N GLY A 103 10.14 -6.77 7.59
CA GLY A 103 11.20 -7.42 8.34
C GLY A 103 12.34 -6.47 8.66
N SER A 104 13.30 -6.94 9.44
CA SER A 104 14.56 -6.23 9.75
C SER A 104 15.74 -6.82 9.00
N THR A 105 15.62 -8.06 8.53
CA THR A 105 16.62 -8.81 7.75
C THR A 105 15.97 -9.48 6.55
N VAL A 106 16.76 -9.92 5.58
CA VAL A 106 16.25 -10.68 4.42
C VAL A 106 15.55 -11.96 4.87
N GLU A 107 16.10 -12.62 5.89
CA GLU A 107 15.56 -13.84 6.48
C GLU A 107 14.17 -13.64 7.08
N ASP A 108 13.94 -12.49 7.73
CA ASP A 108 12.62 -12.12 8.26
C ASP A 108 11.57 -12.04 7.11
N TYR A 109 11.92 -11.36 6.01
CA TYR A 109 11.03 -11.25 4.86
C TYR A 109 10.77 -12.60 4.21
N VAL A 110 11.81 -13.41 4.00
CA VAL A 110 11.70 -14.75 3.40
C VAL A 110 10.80 -15.64 4.24
N LEU A 111 11.02 -15.69 5.57
CA LEU A 111 10.21 -16.48 6.49
C LEU A 111 8.74 -16.08 6.42
N VAL A 112 8.44 -14.77 6.60
CA VAL A 112 7.04 -14.32 6.63
C VAL A 112 6.36 -14.52 5.29
N CYS A 113 7.04 -14.24 4.16
CA CYS A 113 6.45 -14.43 2.84
C CYS A 113 6.19 -15.91 2.52
N GLN A 114 7.09 -16.81 2.91
CA GLN A 114 6.94 -18.24 2.73
C GLN A 114 5.69 -18.76 3.47
N GLU A 115 5.54 -18.39 4.73
CA GLU A 115 4.43 -18.87 5.56
C GLU A 115 3.10 -18.21 5.18
N ILE A 116 3.07 -16.87 5.07
CA ILE A 116 1.81 -16.14 4.85
C ILE A 116 1.22 -16.41 3.46
N SER A 117 2.05 -16.74 2.47
CA SER A 117 1.58 -17.10 1.12
C SER A 117 0.84 -18.44 1.03
N GLN A 118 0.87 -19.24 2.11
CA GLN A 118 0.15 -20.53 2.17
C GLN A 118 -1.32 -20.35 2.57
N ALA A 119 -1.70 -19.20 3.12
CA ALA A 119 -3.08 -18.94 3.52
C ALA A 119 -3.98 -18.74 2.29
N GLU A 120 -5.09 -19.51 2.21
CA GLU A 120 -5.95 -19.56 1.03
C GLU A 120 -6.57 -18.22 0.63
N ASN A 121 -6.87 -17.34 1.59
CA ASN A 121 -7.43 -16.02 1.34
C ASN A 121 -6.36 -14.94 1.03
N VAL A 122 -5.09 -15.23 1.20
CA VAL A 122 -3.99 -14.36 0.75
C VAL A 122 -3.78 -14.57 -0.76
N LYS A 123 -4.03 -13.54 -1.54
CA LYS A 123 -3.96 -13.59 -3.01
C LYS A 123 -2.74 -12.88 -3.58
N ALA A 124 -2.13 -12.00 -2.79
CA ALA A 124 -0.87 -11.32 -3.12
C ALA A 124 -0.16 -10.87 -1.83
N ILE A 125 1.12 -10.58 -1.95
CA ILE A 125 1.93 -9.98 -0.89
C ILE A 125 2.30 -8.55 -1.30
N GLU A 126 2.13 -7.58 -0.37
CA GLU A 126 2.75 -6.27 -0.45
C GLU A 126 4.05 -6.29 0.36
N LEU A 127 5.20 -6.26 -0.32
CA LEU A 127 6.51 -6.27 0.32
C LEU A 127 6.88 -4.85 0.76
N ASN A 128 6.83 -4.58 2.06
CA ASN A 128 7.07 -3.26 2.62
C ASN A 128 8.56 -3.02 2.90
N ILE A 129 9.28 -2.54 1.90
CA ILE A 129 10.72 -2.25 1.97
C ILE A 129 11.04 -0.80 2.32
N SER A 130 10.03 0.03 2.57
CA SER A 130 10.16 1.49 2.59
C SER A 130 9.71 2.15 3.90
N CYS A 131 9.62 1.40 5.01
CA CYS A 131 9.17 1.96 6.27
C CYS A 131 10.23 2.88 6.91
N PRO A 132 10.00 4.20 7.03
CA PRO A 132 10.97 5.13 7.61
C PRO A 132 11.09 5.02 9.14
N ASN A 133 10.28 4.18 9.79
CA ASN A 133 10.16 4.09 11.24
C ASN A 133 10.97 2.94 11.87
N VAL A 134 11.71 2.17 11.07
CA VAL A 134 12.54 1.06 11.52
C VAL A 134 14.01 1.41 11.29
N LYS A 135 14.79 1.48 12.38
CA LYS A 135 16.19 1.93 12.34
C LYS A 135 17.13 1.04 11.52
N HIS A 136 16.78 -0.22 11.35
CA HIS A 136 17.61 -1.22 10.65
C HIS A 136 16.73 -2.05 9.73
N GLY A 137 16.57 -1.69 8.50
CA GLY A 137 15.88 -2.52 7.52
C GLY A 137 15.00 -1.74 6.54
N GLY A 138 13.96 -1.07 7.00
CA GLY A 138 12.97 -0.48 6.12
C GLY A 138 13.50 0.56 5.12
N ILE A 139 14.23 1.57 5.58
CA ILE A 139 14.76 2.64 4.70
C ILE A 139 15.88 2.10 3.80
N THR A 140 16.79 1.32 4.35
CA THR A 140 17.94 0.78 3.61
C THR A 140 17.51 -0.08 2.43
N PHE A 141 16.53 -0.98 2.65
CA PHE A 141 16.01 -1.84 1.56
C PHE A 141 15.31 -1.02 0.45
N GLY A 142 14.59 0.03 0.79
CA GLY A 142 13.82 0.83 -0.15
C GLY A 142 14.59 1.95 -0.87
N THR A 143 15.86 2.18 -0.55
CA THR A 143 16.65 3.30 -1.09
C THR A 143 17.84 2.87 -1.95
N ASP A 144 18.25 1.62 -1.89
CA ASP A 144 19.32 1.05 -2.70
C ASP A 144 18.74 0.06 -3.72
N PRO A 145 18.94 0.29 -5.05
CA PRO A 145 18.40 -0.58 -6.09
C PRO A 145 18.88 -2.03 -5.99
N ALA A 146 20.18 -2.26 -5.71
CA ALA A 146 20.73 -3.61 -5.66
C ALA A 146 20.15 -4.40 -4.48
N VAL A 147 20.03 -3.75 -3.32
CA VAL A 147 19.44 -4.34 -2.11
C VAL A 147 17.95 -4.64 -2.31
N ALA A 148 17.20 -3.71 -2.91
CA ALA A 148 15.77 -3.89 -3.21
C ALA A 148 15.53 -5.05 -4.19
N GLY A 149 16.33 -5.12 -5.25
CA GLY A 149 16.26 -6.20 -6.26
C GLY A 149 16.60 -7.57 -5.66
N ALA A 150 17.69 -7.67 -4.90
CA ALA A 150 18.10 -8.92 -4.25
C ALA A 150 17.07 -9.42 -3.22
N LEU A 151 16.47 -8.52 -2.44
CA LEU A 151 15.39 -8.88 -1.52
C LEU A 151 14.16 -9.40 -2.27
N THR A 152 13.78 -8.71 -3.35
CA THR A 152 12.64 -9.13 -4.19
C THR A 152 12.85 -10.52 -4.76
N GLU A 153 14.05 -10.80 -5.31
CA GLU A 153 14.43 -12.12 -5.83
C GLU A 153 14.39 -13.21 -4.75
N ALA A 154 14.88 -12.91 -3.54
CA ALA A 154 14.87 -13.87 -2.44
C ALA A 154 13.45 -14.25 -2.01
N VAL A 155 12.56 -13.25 -1.89
CA VAL A 155 11.15 -13.45 -1.53
C VAL A 155 10.38 -14.15 -2.65
N LYS A 156 10.63 -13.80 -3.91
CA LYS A 156 9.96 -14.40 -5.07
C LYS A 156 10.21 -15.91 -5.17
N LYS A 157 11.36 -16.39 -4.72
CA LYS A 157 11.71 -17.83 -4.73
C LYS A 157 10.86 -18.67 -3.77
N VAL A 158 10.30 -18.07 -2.73
CA VAL A 158 9.58 -18.79 -1.67
C VAL A 158 8.08 -18.50 -1.63
N SER A 159 7.65 -17.38 -2.20
CA SER A 159 6.24 -17.01 -2.22
C SER A 159 5.43 -17.86 -3.20
N GLN A 160 4.26 -18.31 -2.75
CA GLN A 160 3.28 -19.03 -3.58
C GLN A 160 2.30 -18.10 -4.30
N VAL A 161 2.32 -16.80 -3.95
CA VAL A 161 1.43 -15.79 -4.53
C VAL A 161 2.25 -14.63 -5.11
N PRO A 162 1.68 -13.82 -6.01
CA PRO A 162 2.34 -12.65 -6.58
C PRO A 162 2.86 -11.65 -5.54
N ILE A 163 3.99 -11.03 -5.88
CA ILE A 163 4.70 -10.05 -5.04
C ILE A 163 4.55 -8.64 -5.64
N TYR A 164 3.93 -7.76 -4.89
CA TYR A 164 3.89 -6.32 -5.14
C TYR A 164 4.86 -5.62 -4.19
N VAL A 165 5.79 -4.86 -4.71
CA VAL A 165 6.78 -4.18 -3.88
C VAL A 165 6.37 -2.73 -3.62
N LYS A 166 6.35 -2.32 -2.34
CA LYS A 166 5.95 -0.97 -1.94
C LYS A 166 7.11 0.00 -2.00
N LEU A 167 7.05 0.94 -2.95
CA LEU A 167 8.11 1.91 -3.21
C LEU A 167 8.06 3.10 -2.24
N SER A 168 9.27 3.53 -1.80
CA SER A 168 9.45 4.72 -0.97
C SER A 168 9.54 5.99 -1.84
N PRO A 169 8.86 7.08 -1.47
CA PRO A 169 9.07 8.39 -2.11
C PRO A 169 10.35 9.10 -1.66
N ASN A 170 11.05 8.58 -0.64
CA ASN A 170 12.18 9.23 0.01
C ASN A 170 13.51 8.95 -0.71
N VAL A 171 13.50 9.12 -2.02
CA VAL A 171 14.63 8.90 -2.92
C VAL A 171 14.71 10.03 -3.95
N THR A 172 15.91 10.29 -4.46
CA THR A 172 16.10 11.31 -5.49
C THR A 172 15.50 10.85 -6.83
N ASP A 173 15.73 9.58 -7.20
CA ASP A 173 15.21 8.95 -8.41
C ASP A 173 14.64 7.57 -8.05
N ILE A 174 13.36 7.35 -8.36
CA ILE A 174 12.66 6.11 -8.06
C ILE A 174 12.84 5.06 -9.17
N VAL A 175 13.18 5.48 -10.37
CA VAL A 175 13.25 4.62 -11.56
C VAL A 175 14.30 3.50 -11.45
N PRO A 176 15.53 3.75 -10.99
CA PRO A 176 16.52 2.68 -10.81
C PRO A 176 16.06 1.61 -9.82
N ILE A 177 15.35 2.01 -8.76
CA ILE A 177 14.81 1.10 -7.74
C ILE A 177 13.70 0.24 -8.35
N ALA A 178 12.74 0.86 -9.06
CA ALA A 178 11.65 0.15 -9.73
C ALA A 178 12.20 -0.89 -10.74
N LYS A 179 13.19 -0.52 -11.56
CA LYS A 179 13.84 -1.43 -12.53
C LYS A 179 14.56 -2.60 -11.86
N ALA A 180 15.25 -2.37 -10.75
CA ALA A 180 15.93 -3.43 -10.01
C ALA A 180 14.93 -4.41 -9.36
N ILE A 181 13.82 -3.92 -8.84
CA ILE A 181 12.73 -4.71 -8.29
C ILE A 181 12.03 -5.54 -9.37
N GLU A 182 11.74 -4.95 -10.52
CA GLU A 182 11.20 -5.67 -11.69
C GLU A 182 12.15 -6.78 -12.16
N ALA A 183 13.45 -6.49 -12.27
CA ALA A 183 14.48 -7.48 -12.58
C ALA A 183 14.58 -8.59 -11.51
N GLY A 184 14.28 -8.28 -10.25
CA GLY A 184 14.18 -9.25 -9.15
C GLY A 184 12.93 -10.14 -9.20
N GLY A 185 12.03 -9.93 -10.17
CA GLY A 185 10.86 -10.77 -10.43
C GLY A 185 9.59 -10.36 -9.72
N ALA A 186 9.45 -9.08 -9.33
CA ALA A 186 8.18 -8.56 -8.83
C ALA A 186 7.07 -8.71 -9.86
N ASP A 187 5.83 -8.91 -9.39
CA ASP A 187 4.63 -9.01 -10.23
C ASP A 187 3.88 -7.67 -10.34
N GLY A 188 4.24 -6.69 -9.52
CA GLY A 188 3.68 -5.34 -9.51
C GLY A 188 4.33 -4.44 -8.49
N PHE A 189 3.85 -3.20 -8.46
CA PHE A 189 4.25 -2.21 -7.47
C PHE A 189 3.06 -1.74 -6.66
N THR A 190 3.31 -1.36 -5.40
CA THR A 190 2.45 -0.45 -4.67
C THR A 190 3.21 0.85 -4.42
N MET A 191 2.60 1.99 -4.67
CA MET A 191 3.27 3.28 -4.51
C MET A 191 2.28 4.43 -4.37
N ILE A 192 2.63 5.32 -3.46
CA ILE A 192 3.88 5.46 -2.71
C ILE A 192 3.65 5.19 -1.21
N ASN A 193 4.72 4.86 -0.48
CA ASN A 193 4.73 4.96 0.97
C ASN A 193 4.77 6.44 1.39
N THR A 194 4.80 6.72 2.70
CA THR A 194 4.77 8.06 3.27
C THR A 194 6.07 8.85 3.05
N LEU A 195 5.93 10.16 2.88
CA LEU A 195 7.06 11.07 2.73
C LEU A 195 7.61 11.45 4.12
N LEU A 196 8.92 11.43 4.31
CA LEU A 196 9.53 11.78 5.59
C LEU A 196 9.28 13.25 5.94
N GLY A 197 8.78 13.49 7.16
CA GLY A 197 8.47 14.83 7.64
C GLY A 197 8.67 15.00 9.14
N MET A 198 8.52 16.22 9.63
CA MET A 198 8.62 16.59 11.04
C MET A 198 7.69 17.77 11.36
N ARG A 199 7.16 17.79 12.58
CA ARG A 199 6.57 18.99 13.20
C ARG A 199 7.25 19.31 14.52
N ILE A 200 7.36 20.60 14.82
CA ILE A 200 7.94 21.13 16.07
C ILE A 200 6.82 21.83 16.85
N ASP A 201 6.68 21.48 18.13
CA ASP A 201 5.81 22.19 19.07
C ASP A 201 6.47 23.52 19.49
N LEU A 202 5.76 24.62 19.29
CA LEU A 202 6.30 25.97 19.54
C LEU A 202 6.48 26.28 21.03
N LYS A 203 5.72 25.63 21.91
CA LYS A 203 5.80 25.84 23.37
C LYS A 203 6.99 25.09 23.96
N THR A 204 7.10 23.82 23.61
CA THR A 204 8.19 22.94 24.10
C THR A 204 9.48 23.09 23.31
N ARG A 205 9.40 23.62 22.07
CA ARG A 205 10.51 23.74 21.10
C ARG A 205 11.14 22.39 20.75
N LYS A 206 10.36 21.32 20.80
CA LYS A 206 10.77 19.94 20.51
C LYS A 206 9.92 19.34 19.41
N PRO A 207 10.41 18.28 18.73
CA PRO A 207 9.58 17.51 17.83
C PRO A 207 8.33 17.00 18.55
N ILE A 208 7.18 17.02 17.84
CA ILE A 208 5.90 16.54 18.40
C ILE A 208 5.91 15.03 18.57
N LEU A 209 6.48 14.30 17.59
CA LEU A 209 6.58 12.85 17.67
C LEU A 209 7.77 12.43 18.55
N ALA A 210 7.58 11.41 19.37
CA ALA A 210 8.66 10.83 20.19
C ALA A 210 9.85 10.33 19.34
N ASN A 211 9.56 9.84 18.12
CA ASN A 211 10.57 9.40 17.13
C ASN A 211 11.20 10.57 16.36
N GLN A 212 10.88 11.82 16.69
CA GLN A 212 11.29 13.09 16.06
C GLN A 212 10.69 13.25 14.66
N THR A 213 10.95 12.34 13.73
CA THR A 213 10.39 12.31 12.37
C THR A 213 9.30 11.26 12.25
N GLY A 214 8.47 11.42 11.22
CA GLY A 214 7.43 10.45 10.85
C GLY A 214 7.10 10.52 9.38
N GLY A 215 6.33 9.56 8.89
CA GLY A 215 5.81 9.55 7.54
C GLY A 215 4.64 10.51 7.39
N LEU A 216 4.73 11.47 6.49
CA LEU A 216 3.65 12.36 6.07
C LEU A 216 2.75 11.64 5.06
N SER A 217 1.44 11.69 5.30
CA SER A 217 0.38 11.13 4.45
C SER A 217 -0.81 12.09 4.37
N GLY A 218 -1.76 11.81 3.50
CA GLY A 218 -2.95 12.64 3.27
C GLY A 218 -2.84 13.48 2.01
N PRO A 219 -3.80 14.41 1.76
CA PRO A 219 -3.90 15.17 0.50
C PRO A 219 -2.63 15.91 0.09
N SER A 220 -1.84 16.36 1.06
CA SER A 220 -0.59 17.10 0.82
C SER A 220 0.46 16.34 0.00
N ILE A 221 0.44 15.00 0.00
CA ILE A 221 1.41 14.19 -0.77
C ILE A 221 0.91 13.74 -2.14
N LYS A 222 -0.37 13.97 -2.50
CA LYS A 222 -0.93 13.49 -3.76
C LYS A 222 -0.12 13.92 -4.99
N PRO A 223 0.30 15.18 -5.16
CA PRO A 223 1.10 15.57 -6.33
C PRO A 223 2.44 14.83 -6.44
N VAL A 224 3.03 14.46 -5.30
CA VAL A 224 4.25 13.65 -5.26
C VAL A 224 3.96 12.23 -5.70
N ALA A 225 2.86 11.64 -5.21
CA ALA A 225 2.43 10.30 -5.60
C ALA A 225 2.16 10.22 -7.11
N ILE A 226 1.37 11.13 -7.66
CA ILE A 226 1.05 11.21 -9.10
C ILE A 226 2.32 11.27 -9.95
N ARG A 227 3.25 12.17 -9.61
CA ARG A 227 4.52 12.30 -10.34
C ARG A 227 5.33 11.00 -10.32
N LEU A 228 5.49 10.36 -9.15
CA LEU A 228 6.30 9.16 -9.01
C LEU A 228 5.66 7.95 -9.70
N ILE A 229 4.32 7.80 -9.62
CA ILE A 229 3.57 6.78 -10.34
C ILE A 229 3.80 6.94 -11.85
N LYS A 230 3.65 8.17 -12.38
CA LYS A 230 3.87 8.46 -13.79
C LYS A 230 5.28 8.08 -14.24
N GLN A 231 6.30 8.43 -13.45
CA GLN A 231 7.70 8.09 -13.76
C GLN A 231 7.94 6.58 -13.85
N VAL A 232 7.35 5.79 -12.95
CA VAL A 232 7.49 4.32 -12.98
C VAL A 232 6.68 3.73 -14.12
N ALA A 233 5.44 4.19 -14.36
CA ALA A 233 4.58 3.71 -15.45
C ALA A 233 5.18 3.94 -16.84
N GLN A 234 6.06 4.95 -17.00
CA GLN A 234 6.77 5.21 -18.26
C GLN A 234 7.91 4.21 -18.55
N VAL A 235 8.38 3.48 -17.55
CA VAL A 235 9.57 2.62 -17.69
C VAL A 235 9.33 1.16 -17.35
N SER A 236 8.12 0.81 -16.86
CA SER A 236 7.73 -0.55 -16.49
C SER A 236 6.31 -0.85 -16.96
N GLN A 237 6.09 -2.10 -17.39
CA GLN A 237 4.75 -2.61 -17.72
C GLN A 237 4.05 -3.30 -16.55
N LEU A 238 4.71 -3.44 -15.41
CA LEU A 238 4.10 -4.02 -14.23
C LEU A 238 2.95 -3.17 -13.72
N PRO A 239 1.85 -3.78 -13.23
CA PRO A 239 0.73 -3.04 -12.65
C PRO A 239 1.16 -2.28 -11.40
N ILE A 240 0.53 -1.12 -11.20
CA ILE A 240 0.77 -0.25 -10.05
C ILE A 240 -0.51 -0.11 -9.25
N ILE A 241 -0.50 -0.45 -7.97
CA ILE A 241 -1.55 -0.06 -7.04
C ILE A 241 -1.16 1.31 -6.47
N GLY A 242 -1.82 2.36 -6.97
CA GLY A 242 -1.52 3.76 -6.62
C GLY A 242 -2.08 4.14 -5.26
N MET A 243 -1.33 4.90 -4.47
CA MET A 243 -1.77 5.44 -3.19
C MET A 243 -1.02 6.72 -2.82
N GLY A 244 -1.67 7.54 -1.99
CA GLY A 244 -1.10 8.78 -1.47
C GLY A 244 -2.00 9.97 -1.75
N GLY A 245 -2.78 10.37 -0.74
CA GLY A 245 -3.61 11.57 -0.77
C GLY A 245 -4.97 11.43 -1.47
N VAL A 246 -5.44 10.22 -1.75
CA VAL A 246 -6.76 9.96 -2.33
C VAL A 246 -7.87 10.29 -1.32
N MET A 247 -8.77 11.19 -1.69
CA MET A 247 -9.90 11.69 -0.90
C MET A 247 -11.22 11.70 -1.68
N SER A 248 -11.17 11.61 -3.01
CA SER A 248 -12.32 11.72 -3.90
C SER A 248 -12.19 10.77 -5.09
N VAL A 249 -13.29 10.59 -5.82
CA VAL A 249 -13.31 9.81 -7.06
C VAL A 249 -12.44 10.44 -8.16
N ASP A 250 -12.30 11.77 -8.18
CA ASP A 250 -11.41 12.45 -9.12
C ASP A 250 -9.94 12.12 -8.81
N ASP A 251 -9.57 11.97 -7.52
CA ASP A 251 -8.23 11.52 -7.14
C ASP A 251 -7.98 10.07 -7.60
N VAL A 252 -8.99 9.20 -7.54
CA VAL A 252 -8.89 7.83 -8.07
C VAL A 252 -8.58 7.85 -9.56
N LEU A 253 -9.33 8.63 -10.33
CA LEU A 253 -9.13 8.75 -11.79
C LEU A 253 -7.78 9.41 -12.13
N GLU A 254 -7.32 10.38 -11.32
CA GLU A 254 -6.00 11.00 -11.48
C GLU A 254 -4.86 9.97 -11.27
N MET A 255 -5.02 9.03 -10.29
CA MET A 255 -4.08 7.91 -10.14
C MET A 255 -4.04 7.01 -11.38
N TYR A 256 -5.21 6.71 -11.97
CA TYR A 256 -5.28 5.95 -13.23
C TYR A 256 -4.60 6.68 -14.38
N LEU A 257 -4.84 7.98 -14.55
CA LEU A 257 -4.20 8.82 -15.57
C LEU A 257 -2.68 8.94 -15.36
N ALA A 258 -2.19 8.74 -14.14
CA ALA A 258 -0.76 8.63 -13.86
C ALA A 258 -0.18 7.25 -14.24
N GLY A 259 -1.01 6.21 -14.43
CA GLY A 259 -0.60 4.86 -14.81
C GLY A 259 -0.88 3.80 -13.75
N ALA A 260 -1.62 4.12 -12.67
CA ALA A 260 -2.08 3.12 -11.72
C ALA A 260 -3.12 2.17 -12.34
N SER A 261 -3.18 0.94 -11.85
CA SER A 261 -4.13 -0.10 -12.27
C SER A 261 -5.18 -0.43 -11.20
N ALA A 262 -4.94 0.00 -9.96
CA ALA A 262 -5.88 -0.03 -8.84
C ALA A 262 -5.46 1.06 -7.85
N VAL A 263 -6.30 1.34 -6.84
CA VAL A 263 -6.07 2.46 -5.92
C VAL A 263 -6.28 2.02 -4.47
N ALA A 264 -5.28 2.33 -3.62
CA ALA A 264 -5.37 2.11 -2.19
C ALA A 264 -5.55 3.44 -1.45
N VAL A 265 -6.49 3.46 -0.51
CA VAL A 265 -6.87 4.65 0.27
C VAL A 265 -6.25 4.58 1.67
N GLY A 266 -5.46 5.58 2.02
CA GLY A 266 -4.77 5.66 3.31
C GLY A 266 -5.51 6.52 4.33
N THR A 267 -4.96 7.69 4.59
CA THR A 267 -5.35 8.64 5.66
C THR A 267 -6.83 9.00 5.66
N ALA A 268 -7.48 9.01 4.48
CA ALA A 268 -8.90 9.33 4.35
C ALA A 268 -9.80 8.39 5.16
N ASN A 269 -9.41 7.13 5.38
CA ASN A 269 -10.15 6.21 6.24
C ASN A 269 -10.28 6.69 7.70
N PHE A 270 -9.35 7.53 8.18
CA PHE A 270 -9.40 8.05 9.55
C PHE A 270 -10.36 9.23 9.68
N THR A 271 -10.57 9.99 8.61
CA THR A 271 -11.49 11.14 8.59
C THR A 271 -12.90 10.74 8.19
N ASP A 272 -13.03 9.74 7.33
CA ASP A 272 -14.30 9.16 6.89
C ASP A 272 -14.16 7.64 6.76
N PRO A 273 -14.66 6.86 7.75
CA PRO A 273 -14.59 5.39 7.70
C PRO A 273 -15.32 4.78 6.50
N TYR A 274 -16.25 5.51 5.87
CA TYR A 274 -17.01 5.06 4.70
C TYR A 274 -16.40 5.51 3.37
N ILE A 275 -15.21 6.07 3.36
CA ILE A 275 -14.61 6.64 2.13
C ILE A 275 -14.49 5.60 1.01
N CYS A 276 -14.01 4.38 1.30
CA CYS A 276 -13.87 3.35 0.29
C CYS A 276 -15.21 2.94 -0.35
N PRO A 277 -16.29 2.62 0.40
CA PRO A 277 -17.62 2.43 -0.16
C PRO A 277 -18.11 3.59 -1.04
N LYS A 278 -17.96 4.82 -0.58
CA LYS A 278 -18.37 6.01 -1.36
C LYS A 278 -17.64 6.11 -2.70
N LEU A 279 -16.32 5.91 -2.69
CA LEU A 279 -15.53 5.91 -3.93
C LEU A 279 -15.97 4.80 -4.90
N ILE A 280 -16.32 3.62 -4.40
CA ILE A 280 -16.83 2.50 -5.21
C ILE A 280 -18.16 2.88 -5.88
N GLU A 281 -19.08 3.50 -5.14
CA GLU A 281 -20.39 3.93 -5.64
C GLU A 281 -20.27 5.09 -6.65
N GLU A 282 -19.42 6.06 -6.38
CA GLU A 282 -19.25 7.26 -7.19
C GLU A 282 -18.45 7.02 -8.48
N LEU A 283 -17.51 6.07 -8.48
CA LEU A 283 -16.58 5.86 -9.59
C LEU A 283 -17.26 5.61 -10.93
N PRO A 284 -18.25 4.69 -11.08
CA PRO A 284 -18.90 4.46 -12.37
C PRO A 284 -19.72 5.67 -12.83
N ILE A 285 -20.23 6.48 -11.91
CA ILE A 285 -20.98 7.71 -12.22
C ILE A 285 -20.01 8.73 -12.81
N ARG A 286 -18.90 8.96 -12.15
CA ARG A 286 -17.90 9.93 -12.59
C ARG A 286 -17.23 9.54 -13.91
N MET A 287 -16.98 8.24 -14.11
CA MET A 287 -16.50 7.72 -15.39
C MET A 287 -17.48 8.02 -16.53
N ALA A 288 -18.80 7.87 -16.28
CA ALA A 288 -19.83 8.19 -17.27
C ALA A 288 -19.83 9.67 -17.63
N GLU A 289 -19.74 10.57 -16.65
CA GLU A 289 -19.65 12.02 -16.86
C GLU A 289 -18.44 12.44 -17.71
N LEU A 290 -17.31 11.74 -17.54
CA LEU A 290 -16.06 12.00 -18.27
C LEU A 290 -15.95 11.23 -19.59
N GLY A 291 -16.94 10.41 -19.95
CA GLY A 291 -16.93 9.60 -21.17
C GLY A 291 -15.91 8.46 -21.15
N ILE A 292 -15.50 8.00 -19.96
CA ILE A 292 -14.55 6.88 -19.77
C ILE A 292 -15.34 5.57 -19.84
N PRO A 293 -15.17 4.73 -20.89
CA PRO A 293 -16.01 3.55 -21.10
C PRO A 293 -15.66 2.40 -20.13
N SER A 294 -14.39 2.23 -19.80
CA SER A 294 -13.91 1.26 -18.82
C SER A 294 -12.54 1.63 -18.26
N LEU A 295 -12.20 1.13 -17.07
CA LEU A 295 -10.88 1.31 -16.47
C LEU A 295 -9.78 0.60 -17.27
N GLU A 296 -10.08 -0.57 -17.85
CA GLU A 296 -9.15 -1.32 -18.70
C GLU A 296 -8.73 -0.49 -19.92
N GLN A 297 -9.71 0.14 -20.60
CA GLN A 297 -9.42 1.01 -21.74
C GLN A 297 -8.61 2.23 -21.30
N LEU A 298 -8.94 2.86 -20.17
CA LEU A 298 -8.20 4.00 -19.65
C LEU A 298 -6.73 3.64 -19.36
N ILE A 299 -6.48 2.50 -18.71
CA ILE A 299 -5.11 2.01 -18.47
C ILE A 299 -4.37 1.80 -19.78
N LYS A 300 -5.02 1.18 -20.77
CA LYS A 300 -4.42 0.91 -22.07
C LYS A 300 -4.03 2.20 -22.78
N GLU A 301 -4.94 3.16 -22.87
CA GLU A 301 -4.70 4.48 -23.49
C GLU A 301 -3.52 5.20 -22.82
N VAL A 302 -3.51 5.26 -21.47
CA VAL A 302 -2.43 5.90 -20.70
C VAL A 302 -1.07 5.24 -20.93
N ARG A 303 -1.03 3.92 -21.10
CA ARG A 303 0.22 3.18 -21.33
C ARG A 303 0.71 3.26 -22.77
N GLU A 304 -0.21 3.29 -23.75
CA GLU A 304 0.14 3.46 -25.16
C GLU A 304 0.69 4.86 -25.47
N GLU A 305 0.22 5.91 -24.77
CA GLU A 305 0.79 7.27 -24.90
C GLU A 305 2.23 7.38 -24.38
N HIS A 306 2.74 6.37 -23.69
CA HIS A 306 4.07 6.36 -23.05
C HIS A 306 5.10 5.52 -23.80
N MET A 307 4.67 4.77 -24.83
CA MET A 307 5.55 4.02 -25.74
C MET A 307 5.97 4.87 -26.94
#